data_4a15125520fe0c85cf6b2a3b76c591ab
#
_entry.id   4a15125520fe0c85cf6b2a3b76c591ab
#
_cell.length_a   1.000
_cell.length_b   1.000
_cell.length_c   1.000
_cell.angle_alpha   90.00
_cell.angle_beta   90.00
_cell.angle_gamma   90.00
#
_symmetry.space_group_name_H-M   'P 1'
#
loop_
_entity.id
_entity.type
_entity.pdbx_description
1 polymer ?
#
loop_
_entity_poly.entity_id
_entity_poly.type
_entity_poly.pdbx_seq_one_letter_code
_entity_poly.pdbx_strand_id
1 'polypeptide(L)'
;MVLQGGNDIKLRRPRSKKEKKVDNSKLRPWSELHEALLRLITKQLGAIDYIMFGCVCRGWRLHVTTHRQEFMASQPPLLVFLSTQAKRASYFYSIFEQRLYKAKLPNHNGKSCFGITRGYLVMEDNKKRADSQIWLLNPFTRHELHFPSPPNPYSRVILASLET
;
A
#
# COMPACT_ATOMS: atom_id res chain seq x y z
N MET A 1 31.35 39.82 57.29
CA MET A 1 32.04 38.58 57.58
C MET A 1 31.83 37.61 56.44
N VAL A 2 32.91 37.32 55.76
CA VAL A 2 33.01 36.55 54.51
C VAL A 2 32.72 35.11 54.77
N LEU A 3 32.10 34.39 53.81
CA LEU A 3 32.55 33.06 53.35
C LEU A 3 31.91 32.71 52.01
N GLN A 4 32.79 32.65 51.02
CA GLN A 4 32.66 32.05 49.72
C GLN A 4 32.58 30.53 49.81
N GLY A 5 31.84 29.91 48.95
CA GLY A 5 31.85 28.46 48.74
C GLY A 5 31.34 28.14 47.34
N GLY A 6 32.23 28.27 46.34
CA GLY A 6 31.96 27.85 44.97
C GLY A 6 32.06 26.33 44.86
N ASN A 7 31.02 25.68 44.39
CA ASN A 7 31.05 24.28 43.98
C ASN A 7 31.04 24.22 42.45
N ASP A 8 32.22 24.06 41.87
CA ASP A 8 32.41 23.72 40.46
C ASP A 8 31.94 22.29 40.18
N ILE A 9 30.71 22.16 39.65
CA ILE A 9 30.22 20.89 39.14
C ILE A 9 30.85 20.68 37.76
N LYS A 10 31.90 19.88 37.69
CA LYS A 10 32.46 19.36 36.43
C LYS A 10 31.42 18.46 35.74
N LEU A 11 30.73 18.99 34.73
CA LEU A 11 29.93 18.19 33.81
C LEU A 11 30.83 17.19 33.05
N ARG A 12 30.77 15.93 33.42
CA ARG A 12 31.40 14.86 32.65
C ARG A 12 30.66 14.73 31.31
N ARG A 13 31.33 15.05 30.21
CA ARG A 13 30.86 14.75 28.85
C ARG A 13 30.59 13.25 28.70
N PRO A 14 29.43 12.82 28.18
CA PRO A 14 29.17 11.42 27.95
C PRO A 14 30.15 10.88 26.89
N ARG A 15 30.82 9.79 27.23
CA ARG A 15 31.67 9.01 26.31
C ARG A 15 30.84 8.65 25.10
N SER A 16 31.19 9.11 23.90
CA SER A 16 30.62 8.67 22.64
C SER A 16 30.81 7.15 22.53
N LYS A 17 29.69 6.41 22.52
CA LYS A 17 29.71 5.00 22.14
C LYS A 17 30.23 4.95 20.71
N LYS A 18 31.42 4.36 20.50
CA LYS A 18 31.89 3.95 19.19
C LYS A 18 30.85 3.03 18.58
N GLU A 19 30.11 3.53 17.62
CA GLU A 19 29.27 2.69 16.78
C GLU A 19 30.18 1.68 16.10
N LYS A 20 29.95 0.40 16.41
CA LYS A 20 30.60 -0.69 15.69
C LYS A 20 30.15 -0.57 14.24
N LYS A 21 31.04 -0.16 13.34
CA LYS A 21 30.84 -0.32 11.90
C LYS A 21 30.56 -1.80 11.66
N VAL A 22 29.32 -2.12 11.33
CA VAL A 22 28.96 -3.45 10.86
C VAL A 22 29.68 -3.65 9.56
N ASP A 23 30.57 -4.64 9.52
CA ASP A 23 31.28 -5.01 8.30
C ASP A 23 30.26 -5.61 7.31
N ASN A 24 29.81 -4.78 6.37
CA ASN A 24 28.83 -5.16 5.36
C ASN A 24 29.43 -6.09 4.26
N SER A 25 30.72 -6.39 4.29
CA SER A 25 31.37 -7.24 3.28
C SER A 25 30.91 -8.71 3.32
N LYS A 26 30.25 -9.15 4.40
CA LYS A 26 29.68 -10.50 4.56
C LYS A 26 28.18 -10.57 4.30
N LEU A 27 27.51 -9.45 4.14
CA LEU A 27 26.10 -9.42 3.80
C LEU A 27 25.95 -9.70 2.30
N ARG A 28 25.28 -10.81 1.97
CA ARG A 28 24.93 -11.09 0.57
C ARG A 28 24.13 -9.90 0.03
N PRO A 29 24.49 -9.35 -1.13
CA PRO A 29 23.81 -8.18 -1.71
C PRO A 29 22.43 -8.60 -2.26
N TRP A 30 21.46 -8.77 -1.39
CA TRP A 30 20.10 -9.14 -1.79
C TRP A 30 19.48 -8.17 -2.79
N SER A 31 19.93 -6.92 -2.78
CA SER A 31 19.53 -5.90 -3.76
C SER A 31 20.00 -6.18 -5.19
N GLU A 32 21.04 -7.03 -5.35
CA GLU A 32 21.67 -7.37 -6.61
C GLU A 32 21.28 -8.77 -7.11
N LEU A 33 20.20 -9.33 -6.59
CA LEU A 33 19.68 -10.60 -7.07
C LEU A 33 19.38 -10.52 -8.57
N HIS A 34 19.86 -11.53 -9.30
CA HIS A 34 19.60 -11.66 -10.72
C HIS A 34 18.08 -11.78 -10.98
N GLU A 35 17.61 -11.17 -12.07
CA GLU A 35 16.20 -11.12 -12.42
C GLU A 35 15.51 -12.49 -12.46
N ALA A 36 16.21 -13.53 -12.96
CA ALA A 36 15.69 -14.89 -12.99
C ALA A 36 15.34 -15.42 -11.59
N LEU A 37 16.15 -15.08 -10.58
CA LEU A 37 15.87 -15.46 -9.18
C LEU A 37 14.69 -14.67 -8.61
N LEU A 38 14.61 -13.38 -8.93
CA LEU A 38 13.45 -12.56 -8.54
C LEU A 38 12.16 -13.12 -9.12
N ARG A 39 12.18 -13.56 -10.40
CA ARG A 39 11.02 -14.22 -11.02
C ARG A 39 10.63 -15.52 -10.32
N LEU A 40 11.59 -16.37 -9.97
CA LEU A 40 11.32 -17.61 -9.26
C LEU A 40 10.68 -17.35 -7.88
N ILE A 41 11.21 -16.36 -7.15
CA ILE A 41 10.66 -15.96 -5.86
C ILE A 41 9.24 -15.42 -6.04
N THR A 42 9.05 -14.48 -6.95
CA THR A 42 7.75 -13.80 -7.11
C THR A 42 6.65 -14.74 -7.59
N LYS A 43 6.96 -15.80 -8.33
CA LYS A 43 5.99 -16.86 -8.69
C LYS A 43 5.41 -17.62 -7.51
N GLN A 44 6.10 -17.63 -6.37
CA GLN A 44 5.65 -18.30 -5.14
C GLN A 44 4.85 -17.37 -4.21
N LEU A 45 4.78 -16.08 -4.52
CA LEU A 45 4.15 -15.09 -3.66
C LEU A 45 2.66 -14.96 -3.98
N GLY A 46 1.87 -14.74 -2.94
CA GLY A 46 0.50 -14.25 -3.07
C GLY A 46 0.45 -12.77 -3.45
N ALA A 47 -0.72 -12.26 -3.80
CA ALA A 47 -0.89 -10.89 -4.29
C ALA A 47 -0.40 -9.82 -3.30
N ILE A 48 -0.62 -10.03 -2.01
CA ILE A 48 -0.19 -9.09 -0.97
C ILE A 48 1.33 -9.14 -0.78
N ASP A 49 1.90 -10.34 -0.70
CA ASP A 49 3.33 -10.52 -0.51
C ASP A 49 4.14 -10.02 -1.72
N TYR A 50 3.58 -10.13 -2.93
CA TYR A 50 4.16 -9.56 -4.14
C TYR A 50 4.28 -8.03 -4.05
N ILE A 51 3.26 -7.36 -3.53
CA ILE A 51 3.30 -5.91 -3.32
C ILE A 51 4.35 -5.56 -2.26
N MET A 52 4.37 -6.30 -1.15
CA MET A 52 5.34 -6.10 -0.06
C MET A 52 6.77 -6.36 -0.52
N PHE A 53 6.98 -7.34 -1.39
CA PHE A 53 8.26 -7.61 -2.01
C PHE A 53 8.83 -6.38 -2.76
N GLY A 54 7.98 -5.64 -3.47
CA GLY A 54 8.37 -4.39 -4.11
C GLY A 54 8.74 -3.25 -3.15
N CYS A 55 8.48 -3.40 -1.85
CA CYS A 55 8.85 -2.40 -0.84
C CYS A 55 10.27 -2.58 -0.29
N VAL A 56 10.96 -3.69 -0.60
CA VAL A 56 12.27 -4.04 -0.03
C VAL A 56 13.39 -3.12 -0.53
N CYS A 57 13.52 -2.96 -1.84
CA CYS A 57 14.51 -2.05 -2.44
C CYS A 57 14.07 -1.56 -3.83
N ARG A 58 14.83 -0.62 -4.40
CA ARG A 58 14.53 -0.04 -5.71
C ARG A 58 14.54 -1.08 -6.85
N GLY A 59 15.50 -2.00 -6.86
CA GLY A 59 15.61 -3.05 -7.87
C GLY A 59 14.41 -4.00 -7.84
N TRP A 60 14.01 -4.45 -6.66
CA TRP A 60 12.84 -5.33 -6.48
C TRP A 60 11.53 -4.61 -6.84
N ARG A 61 11.43 -3.32 -6.54
CA ARG A 61 10.29 -2.50 -6.97
C ARG A 61 10.19 -2.42 -8.49
N LEU A 62 11.31 -2.21 -9.17
CA LEU A 62 11.35 -2.18 -10.63
C LEU A 62 10.86 -3.52 -11.20
N HIS A 63 11.37 -4.63 -10.68
CA HIS A 63 10.94 -5.97 -11.09
C HIS A 63 9.42 -6.16 -10.93
N VAL A 64 8.87 -5.81 -9.74
CA VAL A 64 7.43 -5.90 -9.46
C VAL A 64 6.61 -5.04 -10.42
N THR A 65 7.03 -3.82 -10.70
CA THR A 65 6.30 -2.92 -11.61
C THR A 65 6.32 -3.41 -13.05
N THR A 66 7.45 -3.93 -13.51
CA THR A 66 7.62 -4.44 -14.88
C THR A 66 6.78 -5.71 -15.13
N HIS A 67 6.73 -6.64 -14.16
CA HIS A 67 6.04 -7.92 -14.33
C HIS A 67 4.63 -7.95 -13.71
N ARG A 68 4.11 -6.79 -13.31
CA ARG A 68 2.84 -6.68 -12.59
C ARG A 68 1.67 -7.29 -13.34
N GLN A 69 1.54 -7.02 -14.64
CA GLN A 69 0.41 -7.50 -15.43
C GLN A 69 0.42 -9.03 -15.53
N GLU A 70 1.57 -9.62 -15.82
CA GLU A 70 1.76 -11.07 -15.89
C GLU A 70 1.41 -11.73 -14.54
N PHE A 71 1.91 -11.16 -13.45
CA PHE A 71 1.64 -11.66 -12.12
C PHE A 71 0.16 -11.57 -11.76
N MET A 72 -0.48 -10.41 -11.95
CA MET A 72 -1.88 -10.21 -11.59
C MET A 72 -2.84 -11.08 -12.42
N ALA A 73 -2.49 -11.37 -13.68
CA ALA A 73 -3.27 -12.28 -14.52
C ALA A 73 -3.24 -13.74 -14.02
N SER A 74 -2.15 -14.14 -13.34
CA SER A 74 -1.99 -15.49 -12.78
C SER A 74 -2.59 -15.65 -11.37
N GLN A 75 -2.97 -14.56 -10.71
CA GLN A 75 -3.46 -14.61 -9.33
C GLN A 75 -4.95 -14.90 -9.26
N PRO A 76 -5.38 -15.72 -8.28
CA PRO A 76 -6.79 -15.88 -8.00
C PRO A 76 -7.41 -14.57 -7.48
N PRO A 77 -8.72 -14.37 -7.68
CA PRO A 77 -9.39 -13.16 -7.23
C PRO A 77 -9.35 -13.02 -5.72
N LEU A 78 -9.21 -11.77 -5.25
CA LEU A 78 -9.37 -11.41 -3.85
C LEU A 78 -10.80 -10.95 -3.58
N LEU A 79 -11.40 -11.43 -2.49
CA LEU A 79 -12.67 -10.90 -2.02
C LEU A 79 -12.42 -9.61 -1.21
N VAL A 80 -13.18 -8.58 -1.51
CA VAL A 80 -13.09 -7.28 -0.82
C VAL A 80 -14.31 -7.08 0.04
N PHE A 81 -14.12 -6.91 1.35
CA PHE A 81 -15.17 -6.60 2.30
C PHE A 81 -15.00 -5.14 2.77
N LEU A 82 -15.99 -4.32 2.51
CA LEU A 82 -16.06 -2.95 2.98
C LEU A 82 -17.04 -2.89 4.15
N SER A 83 -16.54 -2.58 5.35
CA SER A 83 -17.39 -2.47 6.52
C SER A 83 -18.10 -1.13 6.53
N THR A 84 -19.42 -1.15 6.61
CA THR A 84 -20.26 0.04 6.78
C THR A 84 -20.28 0.53 8.22
N GLN A 85 -20.01 -0.34 9.19
CA GLN A 85 -20.12 -0.05 10.63
C GLN A 85 -18.77 0.21 11.29
N ALA A 86 -17.71 -0.49 10.88
CA ALA A 86 -16.39 -0.31 11.46
C ALA A 86 -15.71 0.90 10.83
N LYS A 87 -15.43 1.89 11.64
CA LYS A 87 -14.70 3.11 11.24
C LYS A 87 -13.45 2.74 10.40
N ARG A 88 -13.59 2.80 9.07
CA ARG A 88 -12.47 2.74 8.10
C ARG A 88 -11.77 1.39 7.96
N ALA A 89 -12.41 0.27 8.25
CA ALA A 89 -11.80 -1.03 8.02
C ALA A 89 -12.25 -1.61 6.68
N SER A 90 -11.29 -1.94 5.84
CA SER A 90 -11.49 -2.75 4.64
C SER A 90 -10.72 -4.04 4.82
N TYR A 91 -11.29 -5.11 4.34
CA TYR A 91 -10.70 -6.44 4.46
C TYR A 91 -10.58 -7.06 3.08
N PHE A 92 -9.46 -7.70 2.83
CA PHE A 92 -9.18 -8.48 1.64
C PHE A 92 -9.01 -9.94 2.05
N TYR A 93 -9.79 -10.82 1.48
CA TYR A 93 -9.67 -12.24 1.73
C TYR A 93 -9.08 -12.94 0.50
N SER A 94 -7.94 -13.57 0.68
CA SER A 94 -7.33 -14.43 -0.32
C SER A 94 -7.97 -15.81 -0.22
N ILE A 95 -8.68 -16.21 -1.27
CA ILE A 95 -9.31 -17.53 -1.35
C ILE A 95 -8.25 -18.63 -1.40
N PHE A 96 -7.14 -18.37 -2.06
CA PHE A 96 -6.05 -19.32 -2.21
C PHE A 96 -5.29 -19.56 -0.88
N GLU A 97 -4.92 -18.47 -0.20
CA GLU A 97 -4.16 -18.54 1.06
C GLU A 97 -5.06 -18.75 2.28
N GLN A 98 -6.39 -18.66 2.12
CA GLN A 98 -7.39 -18.68 3.19
C GLN A 98 -7.08 -17.66 4.30
N ARG A 99 -6.55 -16.48 3.91
CA ARG A 99 -6.14 -15.43 4.84
C ARG A 99 -6.94 -14.15 4.64
N LEU A 100 -7.23 -13.52 5.77
CA LEU A 100 -7.89 -12.22 5.84
C LEU A 100 -6.84 -11.14 6.13
N TYR A 101 -6.77 -10.16 5.24
CA TYR A 101 -5.90 -9.00 5.38
C TYR A 101 -6.73 -7.77 5.70
N LYS A 102 -6.31 -7.01 6.69
CA LYS A 102 -6.93 -5.73 7.05
C LYS A 102 -6.13 -4.59 6.42
N ALA A 103 -6.80 -3.72 5.68
CA ALA A 103 -6.21 -2.54 5.12
C ALA A 103 -7.03 -1.29 5.45
N LYS A 104 -6.36 -0.16 5.56
CA LYS A 104 -7.02 1.14 5.63
C LYS A 104 -7.06 1.73 4.22
N LEU A 105 -8.24 1.88 3.66
CA LEU A 105 -8.41 2.61 2.42
C LEU A 105 -8.49 4.11 2.74
N PRO A 106 -7.77 4.96 2.00
CA PRO A 106 -7.91 6.39 2.13
C PRO A 106 -9.30 6.82 1.69
N ASN A 107 -9.79 7.92 2.23
CA ASN A 107 -10.96 8.68 1.75
C ASN A 107 -12.27 7.89 1.52
N HIS A 108 -12.45 6.71 2.14
CA HIS A 108 -13.68 5.93 1.92
C HIS A 108 -14.83 6.24 2.90
N ASN A 109 -14.60 7.15 3.86
CA ASN A 109 -15.64 7.53 4.82
C ASN A 109 -16.80 8.26 4.14
N GLY A 110 -18.03 7.81 4.44
CA GLY A 110 -19.22 8.43 3.87
C GLY A 110 -19.42 8.15 2.39
N LYS A 111 -18.72 7.11 1.86
CA LYS A 111 -18.86 6.66 0.49
C LYS A 111 -19.41 5.25 0.43
N SER A 112 -20.21 4.98 -0.57
CA SER A 112 -20.67 3.64 -0.94
C SER A 112 -19.83 3.09 -2.09
N CYS A 113 -19.56 1.78 -2.07
CA CYS A 113 -18.92 1.10 -3.17
C CYS A 113 -19.99 0.51 -4.09
N PHE A 114 -19.96 0.91 -5.35
CA PHE A 114 -20.91 0.44 -6.38
C PHE A 114 -20.39 -0.72 -7.20
N GLY A 115 -19.12 -1.03 -7.07
CA GLY A 115 -18.53 -2.15 -7.81
C GLY A 115 -17.03 -2.12 -7.87
N ILE A 116 -16.48 -3.05 -8.65
CA ILE A 116 -15.06 -3.18 -8.92
C ILE A 116 -14.87 -3.27 -10.42
N THR A 117 -13.93 -2.50 -10.95
CA THR A 117 -13.59 -2.55 -12.37
C THR A 117 -12.09 -2.39 -12.55
N ARG A 118 -11.44 -3.31 -13.28
CA ARG A 118 -9.98 -3.29 -13.56
C ARG A 118 -9.10 -3.04 -12.33
N GLY A 119 -9.48 -3.61 -11.17
CA GLY A 119 -8.74 -3.45 -9.92
C GLY A 119 -8.99 -2.12 -9.19
N TYR A 120 -9.95 -1.32 -9.65
CA TYR A 120 -10.42 -0.13 -8.94
C TYR A 120 -11.76 -0.39 -8.28
N LEU A 121 -11.90 0.07 -7.04
CA LEU A 121 -13.17 0.21 -6.36
C LEU A 121 -13.86 1.46 -6.89
N VAL A 122 -15.11 1.32 -7.30
CA VAL A 122 -15.95 2.45 -7.73
C VAL A 122 -16.71 2.94 -6.50
N MET A 123 -16.42 4.15 -6.06
CA MET A 123 -16.95 4.76 -4.85
C MET A 123 -17.75 6.01 -5.19
N GLU A 124 -18.84 6.26 -4.49
CA GLU A 124 -19.61 7.49 -4.57
C GLU A 124 -19.98 7.98 -3.17
N ASP A 125 -20.16 9.29 -3.01
CA ASP A 125 -20.61 9.88 -1.75
C ASP A 125 -22.04 9.40 -1.38
N ASN A 126 -22.25 8.99 -0.13
CA ASN A 126 -23.57 8.54 0.35
C ASN A 126 -24.63 9.65 0.32
N LYS A 127 -24.19 10.90 0.36
CA LYS A 127 -25.06 12.07 0.27
C LYS A 127 -25.00 12.61 -1.15
N LYS A 128 -26.02 12.30 -1.96
CA LYS A 128 -26.16 12.90 -3.28
C LYS A 128 -26.27 14.40 -3.16
N ARG A 129 -25.27 15.10 -3.67
CA ARG A 129 -25.23 16.55 -3.83
C ARG A 129 -25.11 16.86 -5.32
N ALA A 130 -25.40 18.12 -5.67
CA ALA A 130 -25.25 18.55 -7.06
C ALA A 130 -23.81 18.42 -7.60
N ASP A 131 -22.84 18.42 -6.70
CA ASP A 131 -21.40 18.27 -6.94
C ASP A 131 -20.83 16.90 -6.56
N SER A 132 -21.68 15.86 -6.49
CA SER A 132 -21.26 14.49 -6.20
C SER A 132 -20.22 14.02 -7.21
N GLN A 133 -19.24 13.26 -6.72
CA GLN A 133 -18.15 12.72 -7.53
C GLN A 133 -18.11 11.20 -7.45
N ILE A 134 -17.72 10.59 -8.56
CA ILE A 134 -17.33 9.19 -8.61
C ILE A 134 -15.83 9.10 -8.39
N TRP A 135 -15.43 8.23 -7.49
CA TRP A 135 -14.06 7.98 -7.12
C TRP A 135 -13.67 6.58 -7.56
N LEU A 136 -12.64 6.46 -8.37
CA LEU A 136 -12.00 5.20 -8.67
C LEU A 136 -10.78 5.07 -7.79
N LEU A 137 -10.81 4.16 -6.83
CA LEU A 137 -9.75 3.94 -5.88
C LEU A 137 -9.11 2.57 -6.11
N ASN A 138 -7.83 2.55 -6.46
CA ASN A 138 -7.08 1.30 -6.44
C ASN A 138 -6.63 0.99 -5.00
N PRO A 139 -7.14 -0.09 -4.38
CA PRO A 139 -6.89 -0.37 -2.97
C PRO A 139 -5.43 -0.74 -2.67
N PHE A 140 -4.67 -1.18 -3.67
CA PHE A 140 -3.29 -1.62 -3.51
C PHE A 140 -2.28 -0.51 -3.77
N THR A 141 -2.47 0.24 -4.85
CA THR A 141 -1.56 1.34 -5.21
C THR A 141 -1.93 2.66 -4.59
N ARG A 142 -3.15 2.77 -4.03
CA ARG A 142 -3.78 4.01 -3.55
C ARG A 142 -3.94 5.08 -4.62
N HIS A 143 -3.89 4.67 -5.89
CA HIS A 143 -4.15 5.58 -7.00
C HIS A 143 -5.63 5.91 -7.02
N GLU A 144 -5.93 7.20 -7.09
CA GLU A 144 -7.29 7.73 -7.08
C GLU A 144 -7.54 8.54 -8.36
N LEU A 145 -8.72 8.34 -8.94
CA LEU A 145 -9.23 9.14 -10.04
C LEU A 145 -10.62 9.65 -9.66
N HIS A 146 -10.92 10.90 -10.02
CA HIS A 146 -12.15 11.56 -9.63
C HIS A 146 -12.87 12.04 -10.87
N PHE A 147 -14.17 11.78 -10.95
CA PHE A 147 -15.04 12.18 -12.06
C PHE A 147 -16.31 12.81 -11.51
N PRO A 148 -16.87 13.81 -12.17
CA PRO A 148 -18.19 14.30 -11.81
C PRO A 148 -19.23 13.19 -11.99
N SER A 149 -20.15 13.09 -11.04
CA SER A 149 -21.25 12.14 -11.14
C SER A 149 -22.20 12.60 -12.27
N PRO A 150 -22.67 11.68 -13.12
CA PRO A 150 -23.63 12.04 -14.15
C PRO A 150 -24.94 12.52 -13.51
N PRO A 151 -25.66 13.45 -14.16
CA PRO A 151 -26.89 14.04 -13.63
C PRO A 151 -28.04 13.04 -13.50
N ASN A 152 -28.03 12.00 -14.32
CA ASN A 152 -29.05 10.97 -14.32
C ASN A 152 -28.66 9.81 -13.39
N PRO A 153 -29.64 9.16 -12.73
CA PRO A 153 -29.36 7.98 -11.92
C PRO A 153 -28.78 6.84 -12.76
N TYR A 154 -27.75 6.20 -12.26
CA TYR A 154 -27.08 5.05 -12.88
C TYR A 154 -26.97 3.91 -11.87
N SER A 155 -26.90 2.69 -12.37
CA SER A 155 -26.75 1.49 -11.55
C SER A 155 -25.35 0.89 -11.56
N ARG A 156 -24.53 1.23 -12.56
CA ARG A 156 -23.19 0.68 -12.75
C ARG A 156 -22.25 1.70 -13.37
N VAL A 157 -20.98 1.59 -12.98
CA VAL A 157 -19.86 2.30 -13.59
C VAL A 157 -18.86 1.25 -14.06
N ILE A 158 -18.45 1.32 -15.31
CA ILE A 158 -17.49 0.40 -15.93
C ILE A 158 -16.39 1.21 -16.58
N LEU A 159 -15.14 0.85 -16.31
CA LEU A 159 -13.99 1.37 -17.06
C LEU A 159 -13.91 0.64 -18.39
N ALA A 160 -14.12 1.37 -19.46
CA ALA A 160 -13.84 0.91 -20.82
C ALA A 160 -12.50 1.50 -21.27
N SER A 161 -11.71 0.74 -22.05
CA SER A 161 -10.63 1.30 -22.87
C SER A 161 -11.11 1.30 -24.31
N LEU A 162 -10.96 2.46 -24.95
CA LEU A 162 -10.99 2.50 -26.39
C LEU A 162 -9.64 1.91 -26.85
N GLU A 163 -9.67 0.76 -27.47
CA GLU A 163 -8.52 0.27 -28.23
C GLU A 163 -8.46 1.12 -29.50
N THR A 164 -7.42 1.96 -29.61
CA THR A 164 -7.06 2.69 -30.84
C THR A 164 -6.11 1.84 -31.65
#